data_fc57e7229c0db82197f3d8b40534eda4
#
_entry.id   fc57e7229c0db82197f3d8b40534eda4
#
_cell.length_a   1.000
_cell.length_b   1.000
_cell.length_c   1.000
_cell.angle_alpha   90.00
_cell.angle_beta   90.00
_cell.angle_gamma   90.00
#
_symmetry.space_group_name_H-M   'P 1'
#
loop_
_entity.id
_entity.type
_entity.pdbx_description
1 polymer ?
#
loop_
_entity_poly.entity_id
_entity_poly.type
_entity_poly.pdbx_seq_one_letter_code
_entity_poly.pdbx_strand_id
1 'polypeptide(L)'
;MPVAHRLRSLAIAALLSTVTSLAAHAQEGNAEAGAKVFAPCRACHQIGETAKNLVGPQLNGVLGRKAATAANYNYSDAFKALDRVWTEDVFRKYIVDPRGDVPGTKMTFPGVKNEQQITDLVAFLKQYGADGKKSQ
;
A
#
# COMPACT_ATOMS: atom_id res chain seq x y z
N MET A 1 -0.84 73.32 44.58
CA MET A 1 -1.73 72.82 43.52
C MET A 1 -1.07 71.58 42.87
N PRO A 2 -1.56 70.38 43.06
CA PRO A 2 -0.93 69.20 42.45
C PRO A 2 -1.59 68.85 41.09
N VAL A 3 -0.75 68.70 40.11
CA VAL A 3 -1.13 68.29 38.76
C VAL A 3 -1.23 66.77 38.71
N ALA A 4 -2.44 66.25 38.43
CA ALA A 4 -2.70 64.81 38.35
C ALA A 4 -2.26 64.29 36.96
N HIS A 5 -1.28 63.41 36.93
CA HIS A 5 -0.88 62.67 35.74
C HIS A 5 -1.80 61.44 35.58
N ARG A 6 -2.63 61.45 34.54
CA ARG A 6 -3.42 60.29 34.12
C ARG A 6 -2.56 59.36 33.29
N LEU A 7 -2.19 58.23 33.86
CA LEU A 7 -1.62 57.08 33.12
C LEU A 7 -2.69 56.41 32.29
N ARG A 8 -2.52 56.46 30.99
CA ARG A 8 -3.32 55.70 30.03
C ARG A 8 -2.68 54.34 29.85
N SER A 9 -3.31 53.30 30.41
CA SER A 9 -2.97 51.92 30.18
C SER A 9 -3.38 51.51 28.78
N LEU A 10 -2.42 51.24 27.91
CA LEU A 10 -2.62 50.61 26.61
C LEU A 10 -2.67 49.10 26.84
N ALA A 11 -3.85 48.54 26.73
CA ALA A 11 -4.04 47.09 26.68
C ALA A 11 -3.68 46.58 25.28
N ILE A 12 -2.55 45.89 25.15
CA ILE A 12 -2.18 45.19 23.92
C ILE A 12 -2.87 43.85 23.95
N ALA A 13 -3.92 43.72 23.16
CA ALA A 13 -4.57 42.41 22.92
C ALA A 13 -3.72 41.59 21.95
N ALA A 14 -3.02 40.59 22.48
CA ALA A 14 -2.30 39.61 21.67
C ALA A 14 -3.30 38.64 21.08
N LEU A 15 -3.57 38.75 19.77
CA LEU A 15 -4.29 37.72 19.02
C LEU A 15 -3.35 36.51 18.83
N LEU A 16 -3.57 35.45 19.59
CA LEU A 16 -2.98 34.15 19.30
C LEU A 16 -3.70 33.53 18.11
N SER A 17 -3.08 33.62 16.94
CA SER A 17 -3.52 32.87 15.76
C SER A 17 -3.14 31.41 15.96
N THR A 18 -4.10 30.55 16.31
CA THR A 18 -3.93 29.10 16.33
C THR A 18 -3.89 28.61 14.89
N VAL A 19 -2.69 28.34 14.39
CA VAL A 19 -2.49 27.63 13.11
C VAL A 19 -2.86 26.17 13.35
N THR A 20 -4.06 25.79 13.01
CA THR A 20 -4.48 24.39 12.92
C THR A 20 -3.76 23.75 11.74
N SER A 21 -2.65 23.05 12.00
CA SER A 21 -2.01 22.18 11.03
C SER A 21 -2.98 21.05 10.69
N LEU A 22 -3.62 21.11 9.51
CA LEU A 22 -4.23 19.92 8.92
C LEU A 22 -3.09 18.97 8.57
N ALA A 23 -2.78 18.05 9.49
CA ALA A 23 -2.00 16.88 9.15
C ALA A 23 -2.78 16.15 8.06
N ALA A 24 -2.23 16.12 6.84
CA ALA A 24 -2.70 15.22 5.81
C ALA A 24 -2.47 13.79 6.34
N HIS A 25 -3.51 13.18 6.89
CA HIS A 25 -3.48 11.77 7.21
C HIS A 25 -3.30 11.06 5.87
N ALA A 26 -2.10 10.55 5.61
CA ALA A 26 -1.93 9.51 4.61
C ALA A 26 -2.95 8.43 4.99
N GLN A 27 -3.88 8.15 4.08
CA GLN A 27 -4.99 7.25 4.35
C GLN A 27 -4.41 5.87 4.62
N GLU A 28 -4.46 5.43 5.88
CA GLU A 28 -3.98 4.12 6.26
C GLU A 28 -4.82 3.06 5.55
N GLY A 29 -4.15 1.98 5.09
CA GLY A 29 -4.82 0.88 4.43
C GLY A 29 -5.57 0.01 5.44
N ASN A 30 -6.77 -0.40 5.08
CA ASN A 30 -7.57 -1.33 5.85
C ASN A 30 -7.40 -2.76 5.30
N ALA A 31 -6.76 -3.64 6.07
CA ALA A 31 -6.48 -5.00 5.62
C ALA A 31 -7.75 -5.85 5.42
N GLU A 32 -8.82 -5.58 6.16
CA GLU A 32 -10.11 -6.28 5.97
C GLU A 32 -10.78 -5.86 4.65
N ALA A 33 -10.77 -4.56 4.33
CA ALA A 33 -11.19 -4.08 3.03
C ALA A 33 -10.28 -4.63 1.91
N GLY A 34 -8.96 -4.71 2.15
CA GLY A 34 -7.99 -5.31 1.24
C GLY A 34 -8.26 -6.78 0.95
N ALA A 35 -8.74 -7.55 1.93
CA ALA A 35 -9.17 -8.93 1.72
C ALA A 35 -10.32 -9.04 0.72
N LYS A 36 -11.23 -8.06 0.69
CA LYS A 36 -12.33 -7.98 -0.30
C LYS A 36 -11.77 -7.62 -1.69
N VAL A 37 -10.82 -6.68 -1.75
CA VAL A 37 -10.12 -6.36 -3.01
C VAL A 37 -9.36 -7.56 -3.54
N PHE A 38 -8.79 -8.39 -2.68
CA PHE A 38 -8.06 -9.62 -3.03
C PHE A 38 -8.98 -10.77 -3.49
N ALA A 39 -10.28 -10.70 -3.24
CA ALA A 39 -11.20 -11.79 -3.56
C ALA A 39 -11.11 -12.30 -5.02
N PRO A 40 -11.10 -11.45 -6.05
CA PRO A 40 -10.93 -11.92 -7.44
C PRO A 40 -9.55 -12.53 -7.72
N CYS A 41 -8.51 -12.13 -6.98
CA CYS A 41 -7.16 -12.68 -7.13
C CYS A 41 -7.08 -14.16 -6.72
N ARG A 42 -7.97 -14.61 -5.83
CA ARG A 42 -8.03 -15.99 -5.33
C ARG A 42 -8.34 -17.02 -6.41
N ALA A 43 -8.87 -16.62 -7.54
CA ALA A 43 -9.05 -17.50 -8.70
C ALA A 43 -7.72 -18.06 -9.21
N CYS A 44 -6.63 -17.32 -9.04
CA CYS A 44 -5.31 -17.69 -9.57
C CYS A 44 -4.22 -17.76 -8.50
N HIS A 45 -4.38 -17.10 -7.35
CA HIS A 45 -3.36 -16.99 -6.31
C HIS A 45 -3.86 -17.48 -4.96
N GLN A 46 -2.95 -18.06 -4.18
CA GLN A 46 -3.18 -18.33 -2.77
C GLN A 46 -2.23 -17.52 -1.89
N ILE A 47 -2.65 -17.27 -0.65
CA ILE A 47 -1.86 -16.65 0.41
C ILE A 47 -2.25 -17.30 1.75
N GLY A 48 -1.28 -17.50 2.63
CA GLY A 48 -1.45 -18.15 3.92
C GLY A 48 -0.53 -19.36 4.09
N GLU A 49 -0.53 -19.99 5.27
CA GLU A 49 0.39 -21.09 5.63
C GLU A 49 0.28 -22.31 4.70
N THR A 50 -0.88 -22.56 4.14
CA THR A 50 -1.12 -23.71 3.23
C THR A 50 -1.14 -23.31 1.76
N ALA A 51 -0.72 -22.06 1.44
CA ALA A 51 -0.76 -21.54 0.10
C ALA A 51 0.10 -22.33 -0.88
N LYS A 52 -0.48 -22.63 -2.03
CA LYS A 52 0.17 -23.34 -3.15
C LYS A 52 0.11 -22.47 -4.40
N ASN A 53 1.00 -22.77 -5.36
CA ASN A 53 0.87 -22.25 -6.70
C ASN A 53 -0.38 -22.83 -7.37
N LEU A 54 -1.12 -21.98 -8.07
CA LEU A 54 -2.24 -22.33 -8.92
C LEU A 54 -1.94 -21.87 -10.35
N VAL A 55 -2.89 -21.23 -11.01
CA VAL A 55 -2.65 -20.52 -12.30
C VAL A 55 -1.59 -19.43 -12.13
N GLY A 56 -1.57 -18.76 -10.98
CA GLY A 56 -0.53 -17.84 -10.55
C GLY A 56 0.28 -18.39 -9.39
N PRO A 57 1.42 -17.77 -9.07
CA PRO A 57 2.24 -18.17 -7.93
C PRO A 57 1.55 -17.86 -6.59
N GLN A 58 1.94 -18.56 -5.55
CA GLN A 58 1.56 -18.18 -4.18
C GLN A 58 2.15 -16.80 -3.83
N LEU A 59 1.46 -16.03 -2.99
CA LEU A 59 1.80 -14.64 -2.70
C LEU A 59 2.32 -14.38 -1.28
N ASN A 60 2.74 -15.42 -0.56
CA ASN A 60 3.34 -15.27 0.76
C ASN A 60 4.58 -14.37 0.70
N GLY A 61 4.61 -13.36 1.55
CA GLY A 61 5.73 -12.43 1.60
C GLY A 61 6.01 -11.71 0.28
N VAL A 62 5.00 -11.54 -0.59
CA VAL A 62 5.19 -10.93 -1.91
C VAL A 62 5.77 -9.53 -1.82
N LEU A 63 5.34 -8.72 -0.85
CA LEU A 63 5.93 -7.41 -0.61
C LEU A 63 7.31 -7.59 0.05
N GLY A 64 8.35 -7.13 -0.63
CA GLY A 64 9.76 -7.36 -0.29
C GLY A 64 10.41 -8.55 -1.00
N ARG A 65 9.65 -9.37 -1.74
CA ARG A 65 10.16 -10.51 -2.49
C ARG A 65 10.69 -10.08 -3.86
N LYS A 66 11.78 -10.71 -4.30
CA LYS A 66 12.28 -10.54 -5.68
C LYS A 66 11.25 -11.12 -6.67
N ALA A 67 11.10 -10.46 -7.81
CA ALA A 67 10.22 -10.96 -8.88
C ALA A 67 10.67 -12.34 -9.38
N ALA A 68 9.69 -13.14 -9.80
CA ALA A 68 9.90 -14.48 -10.34
C ALA A 68 10.60 -15.49 -9.41
N THR A 69 10.46 -15.36 -8.08
CA THR A 69 11.17 -16.24 -7.13
C THR A 69 10.28 -17.17 -6.30
N ALA A 70 8.95 -17.24 -6.58
CA ALA A 70 8.14 -18.27 -5.95
C ALA A 70 8.61 -19.66 -6.38
N ALA A 71 8.91 -20.53 -5.41
CA ALA A 71 9.42 -21.86 -5.67
C ALA A 71 8.45 -22.69 -6.53
N ASN A 72 8.99 -23.45 -7.47
CA ASN A 72 8.21 -24.39 -8.29
C ASN A 72 7.09 -23.76 -9.14
N TYR A 73 7.19 -22.46 -9.45
CA TYR A 73 6.27 -21.79 -10.36
C TYR A 73 6.93 -21.47 -11.70
N ASN A 74 6.27 -21.81 -12.80
CA ASN A 74 6.76 -21.54 -14.14
C ASN A 74 6.32 -20.15 -14.63
N TYR A 75 7.11 -19.14 -14.34
CA TYR A 75 6.89 -17.76 -14.79
C TYR A 75 7.01 -17.60 -16.31
N SER A 76 6.36 -16.56 -16.84
CA SER A 76 6.63 -16.11 -18.22
C SER A 76 8.07 -15.61 -18.37
N ASP A 77 8.60 -15.64 -19.59
CA ASP A 77 9.94 -15.12 -19.85
C ASP A 77 10.03 -13.63 -19.53
N ALA A 78 8.94 -12.88 -19.77
CA ALA A 78 8.85 -11.47 -19.37
C ALA A 78 9.04 -11.30 -17.86
N PHE A 79 8.43 -12.16 -17.04
CA PHE A 79 8.61 -12.12 -15.57
C PHE A 79 10.00 -12.57 -15.13
N LYS A 80 10.55 -13.60 -15.76
CA LYS A 80 11.92 -14.08 -15.46
C LYS A 80 12.98 -13.02 -15.75
N ALA A 81 12.74 -12.18 -16.75
CA ALA A 81 13.64 -11.08 -17.13
C ALA A 81 13.55 -9.86 -16.18
N LEU A 82 12.59 -9.82 -15.26
CA LEU A 82 12.45 -8.71 -14.34
C LEU A 82 13.55 -8.74 -13.27
N ASP A 83 14.33 -7.68 -13.20
CA ASP A 83 15.28 -7.45 -12.11
C ASP A 83 14.71 -6.40 -11.14
N ARG A 84 13.66 -6.79 -10.42
CA ARG A 84 13.03 -5.92 -9.43
C ARG A 84 12.63 -6.68 -8.17
N VAL A 85 12.54 -5.93 -7.07
CA VAL A 85 11.92 -6.37 -5.82
C VAL A 85 10.52 -5.74 -5.75
N TRP A 86 9.55 -6.49 -5.28
CA TRP A 86 8.19 -6.00 -5.06
C TRP A 86 8.14 -5.13 -3.79
N THR A 87 8.76 -3.94 -3.86
CA THR A 87 8.50 -2.91 -2.86
C THR A 87 7.05 -2.45 -2.97
N GLU A 88 6.52 -1.78 -1.94
CA GLU A 88 5.16 -1.25 -2.00
C GLU A 88 4.95 -0.35 -3.23
N ASP A 89 5.90 0.55 -3.50
CA ASP A 89 5.81 1.49 -4.64
C ASP A 89 5.83 0.75 -5.99
N VAL A 90 6.67 -0.26 -6.12
CA VAL A 90 6.75 -1.09 -7.34
C VAL A 90 5.45 -1.88 -7.51
N PHE A 91 4.93 -2.46 -6.43
CA PHE A 91 3.68 -3.20 -6.47
C PHE A 91 2.48 -2.30 -6.82
N ARG A 92 2.40 -1.10 -6.22
CA ARG A 92 1.35 -0.11 -6.50
C ARG A 92 1.29 0.25 -7.98
N LYS A 93 2.43 0.52 -8.59
CA LYS A 93 2.50 0.81 -10.04
C LYS A 93 2.07 -0.39 -10.88
N TYR A 94 2.57 -1.57 -10.56
CA TYR A 94 2.27 -2.80 -11.27
C TYR A 94 0.79 -3.15 -11.23
N ILE A 95 0.15 -3.09 -10.05
CA ILE A 95 -1.24 -3.58 -9.89
C ILE A 95 -2.28 -2.70 -10.58
N VAL A 96 -1.92 -1.47 -10.95
CA VAL A 96 -2.79 -0.60 -11.76
C VAL A 96 -3.00 -1.16 -13.15
N ASP A 97 -1.96 -1.66 -13.79
CA ASP A 97 -2.00 -2.26 -15.13
C ASP A 97 -0.90 -3.32 -15.29
N PRO A 98 -1.13 -4.55 -14.82
CA PRO A 98 -0.11 -5.59 -14.88
C PRO A 98 0.39 -5.93 -16.29
N ARG A 99 -0.46 -5.83 -17.28
CA ARG A 99 -0.10 -6.15 -18.68
C ARG A 99 0.66 -5.02 -19.35
N GLY A 100 0.34 -3.77 -19.00
CA GLY A 100 1.08 -2.60 -19.48
C GLY A 100 2.45 -2.50 -18.81
N ASP A 101 2.55 -2.82 -17.52
CA ASP A 101 3.82 -2.79 -16.76
C ASP A 101 4.76 -3.94 -17.15
N VAL A 102 4.21 -5.12 -17.43
CA VAL A 102 4.98 -6.32 -17.83
C VAL A 102 4.38 -6.92 -19.10
N PRO A 103 4.68 -6.35 -20.27
CA PRO A 103 4.24 -6.93 -21.55
C PRO A 103 4.76 -8.36 -21.70
N GLY A 104 3.88 -9.28 -22.08
CA GLY A 104 4.19 -10.72 -22.17
C GLY A 104 3.97 -11.49 -20.86
N THR A 105 3.43 -10.87 -19.83
CA THR A 105 2.96 -11.58 -18.63
C THR A 105 1.85 -12.57 -18.97
N LYS A 106 1.82 -13.69 -18.25
CA LYS A 106 0.70 -14.65 -18.29
C LYS A 106 -0.51 -14.19 -17.46
N MET A 107 -0.35 -13.17 -16.63
CA MET A 107 -1.42 -12.62 -15.79
C MET A 107 -2.37 -11.77 -16.64
N THR A 108 -3.63 -12.20 -16.72
CA THR A 108 -4.67 -11.56 -17.56
C THR A 108 -5.55 -10.57 -16.79
N PHE A 109 -5.18 -10.24 -15.57
CA PHE A 109 -5.93 -9.33 -14.70
C PHE A 109 -5.89 -7.88 -15.22
N PRO A 110 -7.04 -7.17 -15.25
CA PRO A 110 -7.11 -5.80 -15.80
C PRO A 110 -6.52 -4.71 -14.89
N GLY A 111 -6.19 -5.06 -13.65
CA GLY A 111 -5.64 -4.15 -12.66
C GLY A 111 -6.67 -3.54 -11.72
N VAL A 112 -6.17 -2.91 -10.66
CA VAL A 112 -6.94 -2.13 -9.69
C VAL A 112 -6.67 -0.65 -9.95
N LYS A 113 -7.72 0.14 -10.21
CA LYS A 113 -7.59 1.56 -10.59
C LYS A 113 -7.84 2.54 -9.45
N ASN A 114 -8.48 2.08 -8.39
CA ASN A 114 -8.82 2.92 -7.25
C ASN A 114 -7.68 2.92 -6.22
N GLU A 115 -7.13 4.08 -5.93
CA GLU A 115 -5.98 4.28 -5.02
C GLU A 115 -6.23 3.73 -3.62
N GLN A 116 -7.45 3.91 -3.07
CA GLN A 116 -7.80 3.40 -1.76
C GLN A 116 -7.82 1.87 -1.75
N GLN A 117 -8.38 1.27 -2.79
CA GLN A 117 -8.37 -0.20 -2.93
C GLN A 117 -6.95 -0.75 -3.03
N ILE A 118 -6.04 -0.06 -3.73
CA ILE A 118 -4.62 -0.44 -3.78
C ILE A 118 -3.99 -0.34 -2.39
N THR A 119 -4.27 0.74 -1.67
CA THR A 119 -3.77 0.95 -0.30
C THR A 119 -4.26 -0.15 0.64
N ASP A 120 -5.54 -0.51 0.57
CA ASP A 120 -6.13 -1.58 1.35
C ASP A 120 -5.57 -2.96 0.97
N LEU A 121 -5.38 -3.21 -0.33
CA LEU A 121 -4.76 -4.44 -0.83
C LEU A 121 -3.32 -4.60 -0.33
N VAL A 122 -2.53 -3.54 -0.35
CA VAL A 122 -1.17 -3.52 0.23
C VAL A 122 -1.22 -3.85 1.71
N ALA A 123 -2.12 -3.22 2.48
CA ALA A 123 -2.29 -3.51 3.90
C ALA A 123 -2.65 -4.98 4.15
N PHE A 124 -3.50 -5.57 3.32
CA PHE A 124 -3.83 -7.00 3.39
C PHE A 124 -2.62 -7.89 3.10
N LEU A 125 -1.89 -7.64 2.03
CA LEU A 125 -0.73 -8.45 1.62
C LEU A 125 0.41 -8.39 2.64
N LYS A 126 0.62 -7.24 3.26
CA LYS A 126 1.65 -7.04 4.31
C LYS A 126 1.44 -7.92 5.54
N GLN A 127 0.23 -8.38 5.79
CA GLN A 127 -0.03 -9.25 6.93
C GLN A 127 0.65 -10.62 6.81
N TYR A 128 1.07 -11.03 5.60
CA TYR A 128 1.58 -12.37 5.37
C TYR A 128 3.08 -12.38 5.14
N GLY A 129 3.81 -13.06 6.03
CA GLY A 129 5.23 -13.33 5.87
C GLY A 129 5.51 -14.37 4.78
N ALA A 130 6.79 -14.64 4.54
CA ALA A 130 7.24 -15.65 3.56
C ALA A 130 6.77 -17.08 3.93
N ASP A 131 6.54 -17.35 5.21
CA ASP A 131 5.98 -18.60 5.74
C ASP A 131 4.44 -18.65 5.66
N GLY A 132 3.81 -17.59 5.18
CA GLY A 132 2.36 -17.46 5.07
C GLY A 132 1.63 -17.18 6.39
N LYS A 133 2.35 -16.98 7.48
CA LYS A 133 1.74 -16.59 8.75
C LYS A 133 1.36 -15.12 8.73
N LYS A 134 0.23 -14.84 9.36
CA LYS A 134 -0.14 -13.45 9.61
C LYS A 134 0.69 -12.88 10.75
N SER A 135 1.30 -11.71 10.53
CA SER A 135 1.75 -10.86 11.61
C SER A 135 0.54 -10.35 12.40
N GLN A 136 0.66 -10.42 13.71
CA GLN A 136 -0.33 -9.84 14.64
C GLN A 136 -0.24 -8.32 14.64
#